data_4ad26380c2e1f5be8e928020b84ad403
#
_entry.id   4ad26380c2e1f5be8e928020b84ad403
#
_cell.length_a   1.000
_cell.length_b   1.000
_cell.length_c   1.000
_cell.angle_alpha   90.00
_cell.angle_beta   90.00
_cell.angle_gamma   90.00
#
_symmetry.space_group_name_H-M   'P 1'
#
loop_
_entity.id
_entity.type
_entity.pdbx_description
1 polymer ?
#
loop_
_entity_poly.entity_id
_entity_poly.type
_entity_poly.pdbx_seq_one_letter_code
_entity_poly.pdbx_strand_id
1 'polypeptide(L)'
;MGDEICLERNETMLEIHNISRSYTGSSQTHTVIDHLNLTVCDHDFFVIVGPSGCGKSTLLRLIGGFDRPDSGSLLLDGTEITAPSIDIMMVFQSFDQLFPWYTVLGNLTYAMKKAGLFRTLAERKECARSYLSMAGLSGFENAYPHQLSGGMKQRAALARALSLKPKVLLMDEPFSSLDIATKKALYPVVTAMAAQTGCTILLVTHDIREARTLGSHIAVMSRQKKGISAVFSKEAMPEAETLEKMLEENA
;
A
#
# COMPACT_ATOMS: atom_id res chain seq x y z
N MET A 1 9.02 1.68 -21.73
CA MET A 1 8.81 2.90 -20.91
C MET A 1 8.81 2.62 -19.40
N GLY A 2 8.71 1.38 -18.95
CA GLY A 2 8.84 0.99 -17.53
C GLY A 2 10.28 0.84 -17.04
N ASP A 3 11.19 0.51 -17.94
CA ASP A 3 12.59 0.18 -17.60
C ASP A 3 13.48 1.41 -17.31
N GLU A 4 13.07 2.63 -17.70
CA GLU A 4 13.88 3.83 -17.51
C GLU A 4 13.80 4.42 -16.09
N ILE A 5 12.78 4.07 -15.30
CA ILE A 5 12.52 4.70 -13.99
C ILE A 5 13.49 4.19 -12.91
N CYS A 6 13.96 2.95 -13.02
CA CYS A 6 14.86 2.32 -12.04
C CYS A 6 16.35 2.39 -12.43
N LEU A 7 16.71 2.92 -13.61
CA LEU A 7 18.07 2.92 -14.13
C LEU A 7 19.10 3.68 -13.28
N GLU A 8 18.67 4.63 -12.44
CA GLU A 8 19.59 5.39 -11.59
C GLU A 8 19.89 4.74 -10.22
N ARG A 9 19.10 3.77 -9.78
CA ARG A 9 19.25 3.13 -8.45
C ARG A 9 19.51 1.62 -8.45
N ASN A 10 19.57 0.98 -9.58
CA ASN A 10 20.01 -0.41 -9.83
C ASN A 10 19.29 -1.54 -9.04
N GLU A 11 18.19 -1.28 -8.34
CA GLU A 11 17.51 -2.30 -7.54
C GLU A 11 16.00 -2.25 -7.79
N THR A 12 15.55 -3.05 -8.75
CA THR A 12 14.13 -3.32 -8.98
C THR A 12 13.63 -4.28 -7.92
N MET A 13 12.59 -3.91 -7.17
CA MET A 13 12.01 -4.74 -6.13
C MET A 13 10.77 -5.50 -6.60
N LEU A 14 9.80 -4.79 -7.19
CA LEU A 14 8.54 -5.38 -7.63
C LEU A 14 8.41 -5.24 -9.15
N GLU A 15 8.22 -6.36 -9.81
CA GLU A 15 8.05 -6.41 -11.26
C GLU A 15 6.70 -7.04 -11.62
N ILE A 16 6.00 -6.41 -12.51
CA ILE A 16 4.71 -6.85 -13.03
C ILE A 16 4.85 -6.98 -14.56
N HIS A 17 4.75 -8.20 -15.04
CA HIS A 17 4.96 -8.54 -16.44
C HIS A 17 3.68 -9.00 -17.11
N ASN A 18 3.13 -8.13 -17.96
CA ASN A 18 2.05 -8.44 -18.89
C ASN A 18 0.83 -9.12 -18.24
N ILE A 19 0.44 -8.65 -17.04
CA ILE A 19 -0.67 -9.27 -16.32
C ILE A 19 -2.01 -8.86 -16.92
N SER A 20 -2.93 -9.82 -16.95
CA SER A 20 -4.35 -9.60 -17.24
C SER A 20 -5.22 -10.23 -16.17
N ARG A 21 -6.36 -9.59 -15.87
CA ARG A 21 -7.34 -10.10 -14.92
C ARG A 21 -8.76 -9.76 -15.34
N SER A 22 -9.60 -10.79 -15.38
CA SER A 22 -11.01 -10.69 -15.70
C SER A 22 -11.85 -11.36 -14.62
N TYR A 23 -13.07 -10.89 -14.46
CA TYR A 23 -14.06 -11.51 -13.59
C TYR A 23 -15.26 -11.94 -14.42
N THR A 24 -15.67 -13.20 -14.26
CA THR A 24 -16.83 -13.76 -14.94
C THR A 24 -18.06 -13.56 -14.07
N GLY A 25 -18.98 -12.71 -14.51
CA GLY A 25 -20.33 -12.58 -13.94
C GLY A 25 -21.30 -13.60 -14.56
N SER A 26 -22.58 -13.55 -14.15
CA SER A 26 -23.62 -14.49 -14.60
C SER A 26 -23.89 -14.45 -16.11
N SER A 27 -23.51 -13.40 -16.82
CA SER A 27 -23.78 -13.24 -18.26
C SER A 27 -22.65 -12.65 -19.10
N GLN A 28 -21.60 -12.10 -18.48
CA GLN A 28 -20.50 -11.47 -19.21
C GLN A 28 -19.18 -11.55 -18.43
N THR A 29 -18.07 -11.73 -19.16
CA THR A 29 -16.71 -11.59 -18.63
C THR A 29 -16.29 -10.12 -18.74
N HIS A 30 -15.89 -9.53 -17.62
CA HIS A 30 -15.41 -8.17 -17.55
C HIS A 30 -13.91 -8.15 -17.25
N THR A 31 -13.11 -7.73 -18.22
CA THR A 31 -11.67 -7.55 -18.06
C THR A 31 -11.40 -6.25 -17.31
N VAL A 32 -10.74 -6.35 -16.17
CA VAL A 32 -10.42 -5.22 -15.28
C VAL A 32 -9.00 -4.73 -15.51
N ILE A 33 -8.07 -5.65 -15.73
CA ILE A 33 -6.66 -5.36 -16.04
C ILE A 33 -6.31 -6.10 -17.32
N ASP A 34 -5.64 -5.42 -18.24
CA ASP A 34 -5.29 -5.94 -19.55
C ASP A 34 -3.84 -5.60 -19.92
N HIS A 35 -2.98 -6.63 -20.03
CA HIS A 35 -1.58 -6.52 -20.42
C HIS A 35 -0.77 -5.46 -19.63
N LEU A 36 -1.03 -5.32 -18.32
CA LEU A 36 -0.38 -4.32 -17.48
C LEU A 36 1.08 -4.72 -17.19
N ASN A 37 1.97 -3.75 -17.39
CA ASN A 37 3.36 -3.82 -16.97
C ASN A 37 3.64 -2.67 -16.00
N LEU A 38 4.40 -2.95 -14.93
CA LEU A 38 4.82 -1.95 -13.96
C LEU A 38 6.06 -2.44 -13.23
N THR A 39 7.00 -1.52 -12.98
CA THR A 39 8.19 -1.74 -12.16
C THR A 39 8.19 -0.75 -11.01
N VAL A 40 8.46 -1.23 -9.79
CA VAL A 40 8.59 -0.40 -8.59
C VAL A 40 9.97 -0.65 -7.99
N CYS A 41 10.68 0.43 -7.71
CA CYS A 41 12.03 0.37 -7.16
C CYS A 41 11.99 0.18 -5.64
N ASP A 42 13.11 -0.30 -5.08
CA ASP A 42 13.26 -0.44 -3.64
C ASP A 42 13.20 0.93 -2.95
N HIS A 43 12.62 0.95 -1.75
CA HIS A 43 12.43 2.16 -0.93
C HIS A 43 11.57 3.27 -1.56
N ASP A 44 10.84 2.99 -2.64
CA ASP A 44 9.93 3.95 -3.24
C ASP A 44 8.66 4.15 -2.39
N PHE A 45 8.15 5.37 -2.43
CA PHE A 45 6.77 5.66 -2.09
C PHE A 45 5.99 5.81 -3.40
N PHE A 46 5.56 4.69 -3.96
CA PHE A 46 4.90 4.61 -5.25
C PHE A 46 3.39 4.80 -5.10
N VAL A 47 2.80 5.74 -5.82
CA VAL A 47 1.37 6.03 -5.73
C VAL A 47 0.68 5.75 -7.06
N ILE A 48 -0.43 5.01 -7.00
CA ILE A 48 -1.29 4.76 -8.16
C ILE A 48 -2.56 5.58 -7.99
N VAL A 49 -2.80 6.50 -8.90
CA VAL A 49 -4.04 7.28 -8.97
C VAL A 49 -4.90 6.82 -10.13
N GLY A 50 -6.21 6.95 -9.99
CA GLY A 50 -7.14 6.57 -11.06
C GLY A 50 -8.59 6.70 -10.61
N PRO A 51 -9.54 6.74 -11.57
CA PRO A 51 -10.96 6.82 -11.27
C PRO A 51 -11.45 5.58 -10.51
N SER A 52 -12.61 5.69 -9.88
CA SER A 52 -13.23 4.54 -9.20
C SER A 52 -13.55 3.43 -10.20
N GLY A 53 -13.24 2.19 -9.82
CA GLY A 53 -13.50 1.01 -10.66
C GLY A 53 -12.50 0.76 -11.80
N CYS A 54 -11.39 1.52 -11.91
CA CYS A 54 -10.37 1.27 -12.94
C CYS A 54 -9.45 0.07 -12.63
N GLY A 55 -9.61 -0.60 -11.48
CA GLY A 55 -8.85 -1.81 -11.16
C GLY A 55 -7.74 -1.66 -10.10
N LYS A 56 -7.61 -0.50 -9.42
CA LYS A 56 -6.56 -0.24 -8.41
C LYS A 56 -6.53 -1.30 -7.29
N SER A 57 -7.67 -1.55 -6.64
CA SER A 57 -7.76 -2.57 -5.58
C SER A 57 -7.53 -3.98 -6.11
N THR A 58 -7.94 -4.26 -7.36
CA THR A 58 -7.64 -5.53 -8.03
C THR A 58 -6.13 -5.70 -8.19
N LEU A 59 -5.43 -4.66 -8.65
CA LEU A 59 -3.99 -4.67 -8.80
C LEU A 59 -3.29 -4.92 -7.45
N LEU A 60 -3.70 -4.22 -6.39
CA LEU A 60 -3.15 -4.47 -5.05
C LEU A 60 -3.38 -5.91 -4.56
N ARG A 61 -4.56 -6.48 -4.84
CA ARG A 61 -4.87 -7.88 -4.48
C ARG A 61 -3.99 -8.89 -5.21
N LEU A 62 -3.69 -8.63 -6.49
CA LEU A 62 -2.77 -9.44 -7.28
C LEU A 62 -1.34 -9.36 -6.71
N ILE A 63 -0.84 -8.15 -6.45
CA ILE A 63 0.48 -7.92 -5.84
C ILE A 63 0.57 -8.56 -4.44
N GLY A 64 -0.49 -8.47 -3.65
CA GLY A 64 -0.56 -9.08 -2.32
C GLY A 64 -0.69 -10.61 -2.33
N GLY A 65 -0.81 -11.23 -3.51
CA GLY A 65 -1.00 -12.68 -3.65
C GLY A 65 -2.39 -13.19 -3.20
N PHE A 66 -3.36 -12.27 -2.96
CA PHE A 66 -4.74 -12.64 -2.58
C PHE A 66 -5.57 -13.10 -3.78
N ASP A 67 -5.19 -12.68 -4.98
CA ASP A 67 -5.75 -13.09 -6.26
C ASP A 67 -4.61 -13.53 -7.17
N ARG A 68 -4.95 -14.28 -8.24
CA ARG A 68 -3.99 -14.68 -9.30
C ARG A 68 -4.33 -13.98 -10.59
N PRO A 69 -3.36 -13.54 -11.39
CA PRO A 69 -3.62 -13.06 -12.72
C PRO A 69 -4.09 -14.20 -13.61
N ASP A 70 -4.86 -13.89 -14.65
CA ASP A 70 -5.28 -14.87 -15.67
C ASP A 70 -4.11 -15.15 -16.63
N SER A 71 -3.21 -14.17 -16.82
CA SER A 71 -1.97 -14.30 -17.59
C SER A 71 -0.91 -13.33 -17.04
N GLY A 72 0.35 -13.56 -17.41
CA GLY A 72 1.50 -12.80 -16.94
C GLY A 72 2.01 -13.24 -15.57
N SER A 73 2.94 -12.49 -14.99
CA SER A 73 3.57 -12.81 -13.71
C SER A 73 3.85 -11.57 -12.87
N LEU A 74 3.91 -11.76 -11.55
CA LEU A 74 4.32 -10.75 -10.58
C LEU A 74 5.52 -11.30 -9.81
N LEU A 75 6.57 -10.52 -9.67
CA LEU A 75 7.81 -10.92 -9.01
C LEU A 75 8.15 -9.92 -7.91
N LEU A 76 8.60 -10.43 -6.77
CA LEU A 76 9.22 -9.67 -5.69
C LEU A 76 10.67 -10.14 -5.55
N ASP A 77 11.64 -9.27 -5.76
CA ASP A 77 13.08 -9.61 -5.78
C ASP A 77 13.36 -10.83 -6.69
N GLY A 78 12.78 -10.85 -7.90
CA GLY A 78 12.90 -11.95 -8.86
C GLY A 78 12.16 -13.25 -8.49
N THR A 79 11.46 -13.28 -7.35
CA THR A 79 10.67 -14.45 -6.91
C THR A 79 9.20 -14.25 -7.22
N GLU A 80 8.55 -15.22 -7.87
CA GLU A 80 7.14 -15.12 -8.24
C GLU A 80 6.21 -15.08 -7.03
N ILE A 81 5.27 -14.14 -7.06
CA ILE A 81 4.23 -13.97 -6.04
C ILE A 81 3.07 -14.91 -6.36
N THR A 82 2.95 -16.01 -5.63
CA THR A 82 1.89 -17.02 -5.84
C THR A 82 0.86 -17.09 -4.71
N ALA A 83 1.17 -16.50 -3.55
CA ALA A 83 0.32 -16.51 -2.35
C ALA A 83 0.69 -15.34 -1.42
N PRO A 84 -0.19 -14.97 -0.48
CA PRO A 84 0.13 -13.97 0.54
C PRO A 84 1.35 -14.36 1.38
N SER A 85 2.22 -13.38 1.66
CA SER A 85 3.42 -13.56 2.48
C SER A 85 3.57 -12.43 3.50
N ILE A 86 4.50 -12.60 4.45
CA ILE A 86 4.85 -11.52 5.40
C ILE A 86 5.70 -10.43 4.73
N ASP A 87 6.33 -10.72 3.60
CA ASP A 87 7.13 -9.75 2.84
C ASP A 87 6.24 -8.68 2.16
N ILE A 88 4.97 -9.01 1.92
CA ILE A 88 3.99 -8.10 1.32
C ILE A 88 2.80 -7.96 2.26
N MET A 89 2.75 -6.86 2.99
CA MET A 89 1.65 -6.59 3.90
C MET A 89 0.64 -5.62 3.27
N MET A 90 -0.64 -5.76 3.64
CA MET A 90 -1.70 -4.89 3.13
C MET A 90 -2.46 -4.19 4.26
N VAL A 91 -2.65 -2.89 4.09
CA VAL A 91 -3.53 -2.05 4.92
C VAL A 91 -4.72 -1.64 4.05
N PHE A 92 -5.91 -2.04 4.49
CA PHE A 92 -7.16 -1.79 3.76
C PHE A 92 -7.78 -0.44 4.11
N GLN A 93 -8.75 -0.01 3.32
CA GLN A 93 -9.53 1.20 3.53
C GLN A 93 -10.32 1.18 4.87
N SER A 94 -10.80 -0.01 5.29
CA SER A 94 -11.58 -0.16 6.53
C SER A 94 -10.75 0.14 7.78
N PHE A 95 -11.34 0.84 8.76
CA PHE A 95 -10.73 1.04 10.07
C PHE A 95 -10.79 -0.18 10.99
N ASP A 96 -11.62 -1.18 10.67
CA ASP A 96 -11.83 -2.36 11.50
C ASP A 96 -10.85 -3.49 11.19
N GLN A 97 -9.58 -3.12 10.93
CA GLN A 97 -8.50 -4.06 10.66
C GLN A 97 -7.86 -4.62 11.94
N LEU A 98 -8.02 -3.91 13.05
CA LEU A 98 -7.50 -4.35 14.34
C LEU A 98 -8.42 -5.40 14.96
N PHE A 99 -7.84 -6.39 15.63
CA PHE A 99 -8.60 -7.36 16.38
C PHE A 99 -9.25 -6.67 17.59
N PRO A 100 -10.59 -6.58 17.67
CA PRO A 100 -11.27 -5.77 18.69
C PRO A 100 -11.12 -6.33 20.12
N TRP A 101 -10.78 -7.60 20.26
CA TRP A 101 -10.54 -8.27 21.54
C TRP A 101 -9.11 -8.18 22.07
N TYR A 102 -8.20 -7.60 21.29
CA TYR A 102 -6.84 -7.30 21.73
C TYR A 102 -6.66 -5.79 21.94
N THR A 103 -5.82 -5.44 22.91
CA THR A 103 -5.32 -4.06 23.04
C THR A 103 -4.48 -3.68 21.82
N VAL A 104 -4.13 -2.42 21.67
CA VAL A 104 -3.24 -1.95 20.60
C VAL A 104 -1.91 -2.72 20.63
N LEU A 105 -1.27 -2.81 21.79
CA LEU A 105 -0.04 -3.60 21.98
C LEU A 105 -0.29 -5.10 21.69
N GLY A 106 -1.45 -5.60 22.10
CA GLY A 106 -1.86 -6.98 21.85
C GLY A 106 -1.97 -7.29 20.35
N ASN A 107 -2.49 -6.36 19.56
CA ASN A 107 -2.59 -6.50 18.10
C ASN A 107 -1.21 -6.68 17.44
N LEU A 108 -0.23 -5.87 17.82
CA LEU A 108 1.12 -5.98 17.26
C LEU A 108 1.82 -7.25 17.74
N THR A 109 1.80 -7.52 19.04
CA THR A 109 2.48 -8.70 19.60
C THR A 109 1.90 -10.01 19.12
N TYR A 110 0.59 -10.06 18.86
CA TYR A 110 -0.07 -11.22 18.26
C TYR A 110 0.38 -11.43 16.80
N ALA A 111 0.40 -10.37 16.00
CA ALA A 111 0.87 -10.44 14.61
C ALA A 111 2.32 -10.94 14.54
N MET A 112 3.22 -10.38 15.34
CA MET A 112 4.63 -10.82 15.44
C MET A 112 4.76 -12.29 15.86
N LYS A 113 3.93 -12.73 16.83
CA LYS A 113 3.90 -14.15 17.25
C LYS A 113 3.49 -15.06 16.10
N LYS A 114 2.47 -14.68 15.32
CA LYS A 114 1.99 -15.47 14.17
C LYS A 114 3.00 -15.52 13.03
N ALA A 115 3.74 -14.44 12.84
CA ALA A 115 4.83 -14.36 11.86
C ALA A 115 6.14 -15.09 12.33
N GLY A 116 6.14 -15.67 13.53
CA GLY A 116 7.32 -16.34 14.07
C GLY A 116 8.45 -15.39 14.46
N LEU A 117 8.18 -14.09 14.56
CA LEU A 117 9.15 -13.08 14.94
C LEU A 117 9.32 -13.06 16.47
N PHE A 118 10.59 -13.00 16.90
CA PHE A 118 11.01 -12.97 18.29
C PHE A 118 10.59 -14.20 19.13
N ARG A 119 11.47 -14.69 19.95
CA ARG A 119 11.24 -15.90 20.76
C ARG A 119 10.33 -15.61 21.97
N THR A 120 10.54 -14.48 22.63
CA THR A 120 9.86 -14.16 23.88
C THR A 120 8.76 -13.11 23.72
N LEU A 121 7.81 -13.09 24.65
CA LEU A 121 6.78 -12.05 24.72
C LEU A 121 7.41 -10.68 25.08
N ALA A 122 8.47 -10.67 25.86
CA ALA A 122 9.15 -9.44 26.26
C ALA A 122 9.73 -8.72 25.05
N GLU A 123 10.49 -9.43 24.20
CA GLU A 123 11.05 -8.89 22.94
C GLU A 123 9.95 -8.36 22.01
N ARG A 124 8.86 -9.12 21.84
CA ARG A 124 7.70 -8.64 21.05
C ARG A 124 7.08 -7.37 21.60
N LYS A 125 6.93 -7.27 22.92
CA LYS A 125 6.38 -6.05 23.56
C LYS A 125 7.30 -4.86 23.40
N GLU A 126 8.58 -5.02 23.52
CA GLU A 126 9.57 -3.97 23.31
C GLU A 126 9.53 -3.45 21.88
N CYS A 127 9.62 -4.34 20.90
CA CYS A 127 9.51 -4.01 19.50
C CYS A 127 8.15 -3.33 19.18
N ALA A 128 7.04 -3.88 19.68
CA ALA A 128 5.72 -3.30 19.47
C ALA A 128 5.61 -1.87 20.02
N ARG A 129 6.16 -1.58 21.21
CA ARG A 129 6.19 -0.22 21.77
C ARG A 129 6.99 0.73 20.91
N SER A 130 8.12 0.31 20.33
CA SER A 130 8.91 1.12 19.39
C SER A 130 8.06 1.54 18.18
N TYR A 131 7.37 0.59 17.53
CA TYR A 131 6.49 0.92 16.40
C TYR A 131 5.28 1.79 16.79
N LEU A 132 4.71 1.57 17.98
CA LEU A 132 3.63 2.43 18.49
C LEU A 132 4.12 3.85 18.79
N SER A 133 5.34 4.00 19.30
CA SER A 133 5.97 5.30 19.50
C SER A 133 6.20 6.02 18.17
N MET A 134 6.73 5.34 17.15
CA MET A 134 6.86 5.91 15.80
C MET A 134 5.52 6.34 15.21
N ALA A 135 4.45 5.59 15.49
CA ALA A 135 3.10 5.93 15.06
C ALA A 135 2.44 7.03 15.91
N GLY A 136 3.14 7.59 16.92
CA GLY A 136 2.60 8.60 17.83
C GLY A 136 1.47 8.07 18.71
N LEU A 137 1.56 6.80 19.13
CA LEU A 137 0.58 6.11 19.97
C LEU A 137 1.15 5.72 21.36
N SER A 138 2.22 6.38 21.80
CA SER A 138 2.72 6.24 23.18
C SER A 138 1.62 6.60 24.17
N GLY A 139 1.41 5.74 25.18
CA GLY A 139 0.35 5.90 26.18
C GLY A 139 -0.98 5.24 25.78
N PHE A 140 -1.13 4.74 24.55
CA PHE A 140 -2.32 4.03 24.10
C PHE A 140 -2.11 2.51 23.92
N GLU A 141 -1.02 1.97 24.46
CA GLU A 141 -0.65 0.56 24.31
C GLU A 141 -1.71 -0.40 24.85
N ASN A 142 -2.35 0.00 25.96
CA ASN A 142 -3.38 -0.78 26.64
C ASN A 142 -4.80 -0.45 26.20
N ALA A 143 -4.99 0.54 25.32
CA ALA A 143 -6.30 0.87 24.77
C ALA A 143 -6.79 -0.24 23.81
N TYR A 144 -8.10 -0.44 23.78
CA TYR A 144 -8.75 -1.30 22.79
C TYR A 144 -9.13 -0.50 21.54
N PRO A 145 -9.29 -1.15 20.37
CA PRO A 145 -9.64 -0.45 19.12
C PRO A 145 -10.86 0.46 19.21
N HIS A 146 -11.88 0.09 19.96
CA HIS A 146 -13.10 0.90 20.14
C HIS A 146 -12.87 2.20 20.93
N GLN A 147 -11.74 2.33 21.63
CA GLN A 147 -11.36 3.52 22.40
C GLN A 147 -10.52 4.51 21.58
N LEU A 148 -10.19 4.17 20.33
CA LEU A 148 -9.35 4.96 19.46
C LEU A 148 -10.19 5.76 18.44
N SER A 149 -9.71 6.97 18.08
CA SER A 149 -10.23 7.67 16.91
C SER A 149 -9.88 6.93 15.60
N GLY A 150 -10.55 7.26 14.48
CA GLY A 150 -10.27 6.65 13.18
C GLY A 150 -8.80 6.80 12.76
N GLY A 151 -8.22 7.98 12.92
CA GLY A 151 -6.80 8.22 12.63
C GLY A 151 -5.84 7.46 13.55
N MET A 152 -6.20 7.24 14.83
CA MET A 152 -5.42 6.40 15.73
C MET A 152 -5.51 4.92 15.36
N LYS A 153 -6.68 4.42 14.96
CA LYS A 153 -6.85 3.05 14.43
C LYS A 153 -5.98 2.83 13.21
N GLN A 154 -5.96 3.81 12.28
CA GLN A 154 -5.13 3.74 11.09
C GLN A 154 -3.63 3.70 11.41
N ARG A 155 -3.17 4.57 12.32
CA ARG A 155 -1.77 4.54 12.80
C ARG A 155 -1.41 3.22 13.48
N ALA A 156 -2.31 2.64 14.25
CA ALA A 156 -2.11 1.33 14.88
C ALA A 156 -2.06 0.19 13.85
N ALA A 157 -2.89 0.24 12.81
CA ALA A 157 -2.88 -0.73 11.72
C ALA A 157 -1.57 -0.66 10.91
N LEU A 158 -1.08 0.56 10.61
CA LEU A 158 0.22 0.78 9.98
C LEU A 158 1.37 0.25 10.86
N ALA A 159 1.37 0.61 12.15
CA ALA A 159 2.38 0.12 13.10
C ALA A 159 2.38 -1.41 13.17
N ARG A 160 1.21 -2.05 13.18
CA ARG A 160 1.10 -3.51 13.15
C ARG A 160 1.69 -4.10 11.88
N ALA A 161 1.35 -3.55 10.71
CA ALA A 161 1.85 -4.04 9.43
C ALA A 161 3.38 -3.89 9.34
N LEU A 162 3.91 -2.70 9.62
CA LEU A 162 5.35 -2.42 9.55
C LEU A 162 6.15 -3.15 10.62
N SER A 163 5.55 -3.50 11.76
CA SER A 163 6.22 -4.26 12.81
C SER A 163 6.60 -5.69 12.40
N LEU A 164 6.02 -6.17 11.30
CA LEU A 164 6.38 -7.45 10.69
C LEU A 164 7.59 -7.34 9.77
N LYS A 165 8.10 -6.12 9.57
CA LYS A 165 9.23 -5.78 8.69
C LYS A 165 9.03 -6.26 7.25
N PRO A 166 7.87 -5.92 6.63
CA PRO A 166 7.62 -6.30 5.25
C PRO A 166 8.59 -5.54 4.32
N LYS A 167 8.87 -6.12 3.17
CA LYS A 167 9.57 -5.45 2.08
C LYS A 167 8.64 -4.43 1.40
N VAL A 168 7.38 -4.81 1.19
CA VAL A 168 6.35 -3.97 0.54
C VAL A 168 5.14 -3.81 1.46
N LEU A 169 4.67 -2.58 1.62
CA LEU A 169 3.41 -2.26 2.24
C LEU A 169 2.42 -1.72 1.19
N LEU A 170 1.36 -2.48 0.95
CA LEU A 170 0.26 -2.09 0.09
C LEU A 170 -0.78 -1.32 0.89
N MET A 171 -1.24 -0.19 0.38
CA MET A 171 -2.26 0.64 1.02
C MET A 171 -3.40 0.95 0.07
N ASP A 172 -4.60 0.44 0.36
CA ASP A 172 -5.81 0.65 -0.44
C ASP A 172 -6.66 1.77 0.14
N GLU A 173 -6.56 2.96 -0.43
CA GLU A 173 -7.25 4.20 -0.01
C GLU A 173 -7.24 4.45 1.52
N PRO A 174 -6.08 4.35 2.19
CA PRO A 174 -6.00 4.30 3.65
C PRO A 174 -6.44 5.59 4.35
N PHE A 175 -6.56 6.69 3.61
CA PHE A 175 -6.87 8.01 4.16
C PHE A 175 -8.26 8.52 3.75
N SER A 176 -9.00 7.81 2.88
CA SER A 176 -10.22 8.29 2.23
C SER A 176 -11.32 8.75 3.20
N SER A 177 -11.44 8.09 4.36
CA SER A 177 -12.46 8.38 5.38
C SER A 177 -11.98 9.29 6.53
N LEU A 178 -10.80 9.91 6.38
CA LEU A 178 -10.25 10.86 7.36
C LEU A 178 -10.52 12.30 6.94
N ASP A 179 -10.71 13.18 7.92
CA ASP A 179 -10.75 14.62 7.70
C ASP A 179 -9.38 15.18 7.29
N ILE A 180 -9.37 16.37 6.70
CA ILE A 180 -8.16 16.99 6.14
C ILE A 180 -7.07 17.21 7.20
N ALA A 181 -7.42 17.59 8.42
CA ALA A 181 -6.45 17.85 9.48
C ALA A 181 -5.77 16.55 9.93
N THR A 182 -6.57 15.48 10.10
CA THR A 182 -6.08 14.15 10.44
C THR A 182 -5.18 13.58 9.34
N LYS A 183 -5.55 13.73 8.05
CA LYS A 183 -4.71 13.34 6.91
C LYS A 183 -3.34 14.03 6.96
N LYS A 184 -3.32 15.36 7.09
CA LYS A 184 -2.08 16.15 7.15
C LYS A 184 -1.17 15.75 8.33
N ALA A 185 -1.75 15.39 9.47
CA ALA A 185 -0.99 14.91 10.62
C ALA A 185 -0.46 13.47 10.42
N LEU A 186 -1.11 12.66 9.57
CA LEU A 186 -0.75 11.27 9.34
C LEU A 186 0.35 11.09 8.28
N TYR A 187 0.39 11.93 7.24
CA TYR A 187 1.37 11.82 6.15
C TYR A 187 2.82 11.81 6.63
N PRO A 188 3.27 12.76 7.50
CA PRO A 188 4.63 12.72 8.02
C PRO A 188 4.94 11.46 8.82
N VAL A 189 3.95 10.92 9.55
CA VAL A 189 4.12 9.69 10.34
C VAL A 189 4.36 8.50 9.40
N VAL A 190 3.54 8.35 8.36
CA VAL A 190 3.68 7.25 7.40
C VAL A 190 5.01 7.34 6.65
N THR A 191 5.37 8.53 6.17
CA THR A 191 6.65 8.76 5.47
C THR A 191 7.85 8.46 6.37
N ALA A 192 7.82 8.93 7.63
CA ALA A 192 8.90 8.66 8.58
C ALA A 192 9.01 7.17 8.92
N MET A 193 7.88 6.47 9.11
CA MET A 193 7.87 5.04 9.38
C MET A 193 8.41 4.24 8.18
N ALA A 194 8.01 4.59 6.96
CA ALA A 194 8.53 3.95 5.73
C ALA A 194 10.05 4.14 5.63
N ALA A 195 10.55 5.36 5.79
CA ALA A 195 11.98 5.67 5.74
C ALA A 195 12.79 4.95 6.83
N GLN A 196 12.27 4.87 8.06
CA GLN A 196 12.96 4.18 9.17
C GLN A 196 12.98 2.66 9.01
N THR A 197 11.98 2.08 8.37
CA THR A 197 11.90 0.63 8.17
C THR A 197 12.52 0.16 6.86
N GLY A 198 12.82 1.07 5.94
CA GLY A 198 13.27 0.76 4.58
C GLY A 198 12.19 0.07 3.73
N CYS A 199 10.92 0.17 4.12
CA CYS A 199 9.82 -0.50 3.45
C CYS A 199 9.39 0.29 2.21
N THR A 200 9.25 -0.39 1.07
CA THR A 200 8.64 0.16 -0.14
C THR A 200 7.14 0.30 0.06
N ILE A 201 6.57 1.46 -0.25
CA ILE A 201 5.13 1.73 -0.13
C ILE A 201 4.49 1.73 -1.52
N LEU A 202 3.42 0.98 -1.67
CA LEU A 202 2.52 1.07 -2.82
C LEU A 202 1.14 1.54 -2.35
N LEU A 203 0.84 2.79 -2.61
CA LEU A 203 -0.42 3.45 -2.22
C LEU A 203 -1.36 3.58 -3.41
N VAL A 204 -2.61 3.15 -3.28
CA VAL A 204 -3.67 3.55 -4.21
C VAL A 204 -4.56 4.59 -3.58
N THR A 205 -4.90 5.62 -4.36
CA THR A 205 -5.80 6.70 -3.96
C THR A 205 -6.49 7.31 -5.19
N HIS A 206 -7.59 8.01 -4.96
CA HIS A 206 -8.20 8.89 -5.94
C HIS A 206 -7.89 10.38 -5.67
N ASP A 207 -7.18 10.69 -4.58
CA ASP A 207 -6.82 12.05 -4.17
C ASP A 207 -5.44 12.43 -4.71
N ILE A 208 -5.41 13.33 -5.71
CA ILE A 208 -4.18 13.82 -6.33
C ILE A 208 -3.28 14.55 -5.33
N ARG A 209 -3.85 15.20 -4.31
CA ARG A 209 -3.07 15.90 -3.29
C ARG A 209 -2.29 14.91 -2.43
N GLU A 210 -2.90 13.76 -2.10
CA GLU A 210 -2.21 12.66 -1.41
C GLU A 210 -1.05 12.16 -2.26
N ALA A 211 -1.31 11.87 -3.53
CA ALA A 211 -0.31 11.37 -4.46
C ALA A 211 0.88 12.31 -4.60
N ARG A 212 0.64 13.60 -4.82
CA ARG A 212 1.71 14.60 -4.95
C ARG A 212 2.49 14.84 -3.65
N THR A 213 1.82 14.70 -2.51
CA THR A 213 2.46 14.91 -1.19
C THR A 213 3.36 13.75 -0.79
N LEU A 214 2.93 12.53 -1.05
CA LEU A 214 3.55 11.30 -0.55
C LEU A 214 4.45 10.63 -1.59
N GLY A 215 4.08 10.68 -2.88
CA GLY A 215 4.71 9.90 -3.93
C GLY A 215 6.12 10.37 -4.29
N SER A 216 7.05 9.42 -4.37
CA SER A 216 8.29 9.56 -5.14
C SER A 216 8.01 9.31 -6.64
N HIS A 217 7.08 8.42 -6.93
CA HIS A 217 6.53 8.15 -8.26
C HIS A 217 5.00 8.12 -8.22
N ILE A 218 4.37 8.57 -9.32
CA ILE A 218 2.92 8.49 -9.51
C ILE A 218 2.63 7.78 -10.82
N ALA A 219 1.83 6.71 -10.76
CA ALA A 219 1.24 6.06 -11.92
C ALA A 219 -0.23 6.45 -12.06
N VAL A 220 -0.65 6.79 -13.27
CA VAL A 220 -2.05 7.05 -13.61
C VAL A 220 -2.66 5.79 -14.20
N MET A 221 -3.68 5.25 -13.52
CA MET A 221 -4.39 4.07 -13.99
C MET A 221 -5.65 4.47 -14.76
N SER A 222 -5.84 3.89 -15.96
CA SER A 222 -6.93 4.18 -16.87
C SER A 222 -7.97 3.06 -16.89
N ARG A 223 -9.24 3.44 -16.83
CA ARG A 223 -10.36 2.51 -17.04
C ARG A 223 -10.48 2.07 -18.49
N GLN A 224 -10.20 2.98 -19.44
CA GLN A 224 -10.28 2.69 -20.88
C GLN A 224 -9.16 1.75 -21.32
N LYS A 225 -7.91 2.02 -20.87
CA LYS A 225 -6.76 1.16 -21.17
C LYS A 225 -6.69 -0.09 -20.30
N LYS A 226 -7.51 -0.18 -19.24
CA LYS A 226 -7.49 -1.26 -18.25
C LYS A 226 -6.08 -1.54 -17.66
N GLY A 227 -5.30 -0.48 -17.52
CA GLY A 227 -3.90 -0.56 -17.11
C GLY A 227 -3.31 0.82 -16.81
N ILE A 228 -1.98 0.89 -16.71
CA ILE A 228 -1.26 2.14 -16.48
C ILE A 228 -1.20 2.96 -17.77
N SER A 229 -1.60 4.24 -17.70
CA SER A 229 -1.56 5.17 -18.85
C SER A 229 -0.31 6.04 -18.87
N ALA A 230 0.24 6.37 -17.70
CA ALA A 230 1.45 7.16 -17.54
C ALA A 230 2.09 6.90 -16.17
N VAL A 231 3.41 7.09 -16.07
CA VAL A 231 4.17 7.09 -14.82
C VAL A 231 5.07 8.32 -14.79
N PHE A 232 5.13 8.99 -13.64
CA PHE A 232 5.90 10.21 -13.42
C PHE A 232 6.79 10.06 -12.19
N SER A 233 8.05 10.47 -12.29
CA SER A 233 8.89 10.68 -11.09
C SER A 233 8.52 11.99 -10.41
N LYS A 234 9.00 12.19 -9.19
CA LYS A 234 8.72 13.41 -8.41
C LYS A 234 9.19 14.67 -9.13
N GLU A 235 10.32 14.61 -9.83
CA GLU A 235 10.92 15.70 -10.57
C GLU A 235 10.14 16.05 -11.84
N ALA A 236 9.52 15.05 -12.47
CA ALA A 236 8.75 15.19 -13.71
C ALA A 236 7.23 15.23 -13.46
N MET A 237 6.81 15.38 -12.19
CA MET A 237 5.40 15.33 -11.80
C MET A 237 4.62 16.53 -12.37
N PRO A 238 3.53 16.29 -13.14
CA PRO A 238 2.70 17.35 -13.65
C PRO A 238 2.03 18.18 -12.56
N GLU A 239 1.60 19.39 -12.91
CA GLU A 239 0.75 20.18 -12.03
C GLU A 239 -0.57 19.46 -11.72
N ALA A 240 -1.19 19.81 -10.58
CA ALA A 240 -2.40 19.14 -10.11
C ALA A 240 -3.54 19.17 -11.16
N GLU A 241 -3.75 20.31 -11.81
CA GLU A 241 -4.77 20.48 -12.86
C GLU A 241 -4.53 19.56 -14.07
N THR A 242 -3.27 19.33 -14.42
CA THR A 242 -2.92 18.41 -15.52
C THR A 242 -3.23 16.98 -15.14
N LEU A 243 -2.90 16.56 -13.91
CA LEU A 243 -3.24 15.23 -13.42
C LEU A 243 -4.76 15.04 -13.30
N GLU A 244 -5.51 16.06 -12.87
CA GLU A 244 -6.98 16.04 -12.82
C GLU A 244 -7.57 15.80 -14.21
N LYS A 245 -7.13 16.55 -15.23
CA LYS A 245 -7.55 16.33 -16.63
C LYS A 245 -7.22 14.91 -17.10
N MET A 246 -6.01 14.43 -16.81
CA MET A 246 -5.64 13.05 -17.17
C MET A 246 -6.55 12.02 -16.50
N LEU A 247 -6.99 12.22 -15.26
CA LEU A 247 -7.92 11.32 -14.59
C LEU A 247 -9.32 11.38 -15.21
N GLU A 248 -9.80 12.55 -15.60
CA GLU A 248 -11.09 12.72 -16.30
C GLU A 248 -11.07 12.03 -17.67
N GLU A 249 -9.99 12.19 -18.45
CA GLU A 249 -9.80 11.55 -19.75
C GLU A 249 -9.67 10.01 -19.65
N ASN A 250 -9.26 9.49 -18.51
CA ASN A 250 -9.05 8.06 -18.25
C ASN A 250 -10.23 7.40 -17.48
N ALA A 251 -11.31 8.14 -17.21
CA ALA A 251 -12.51 7.64 -16.55
C ALA A 251 -13.47 6.95 -17.54
#